data_539eadca10bb407c5d53af9669d3015e
#
_entry.id   539eadca10bb407c5d53af9669d3015e
#
_cell.length_a   1.000
_cell.length_b   1.000
_cell.length_c   1.000
_cell.angle_alpha   90.00
_cell.angle_beta   90.00
_cell.angle_gamma   90.00
#
_symmetry.space_group_name_H-M   'P 1'
#
loop_
_entity.id
_entity.type
_entity.pdbx_description
1 polymer ?
#
loop_
_entity_poly.entity_id
_entity_poly.type
_entity_poly.pdbx_seq_one_letter_code
_entity_poly.pdbx_strand_id
1 'polypeptide(L)'
;MVSPIEPYFREKGITLGELEPEDIQDFYDVQLERVKPTTVIHYHAIIRLALCHARKKGYIKVNPIDEVDKPEKNHFVGKFYDSVELNNLFKVVKDTKLEIPVLFGGFYGLRRGEIVGLRWSAFDFTDNIFHVNHTVTTPRLDGKEVVIAKDRAKTKSSLRALPLDPNIKQRLLEIKAQQEVYRKKFKRSYSKEWLDYIMVDELGKLVSPNYITTAFERFLEKNKFRRIRFHDLRHTCASLLLNKGKENGVTMKDIQSWLGHSDFATTANTYSHLDASSKAMSLNTLAGITNF
;
A
#
# COMPACT_ATOMS: atom_id res chain seq x y z
N MET A 1 -18.61 -1.32 -5.81
CA MET A 1 -19.45 -0.65 -4.79
C MET A 1 -19.90 0.63 -5.44
N VAL A 2 -21.19 0.80 -5.68
CA VAL A 2 -21.75 2.05 -6.24
C VAL A 2 -21.54 3.13 -5.19
N SER A 3 -21.04 4.30 -5.60
CA SER A 3 -20.92 5.45 -4.69
C SER A 3 -22.32 5.84 -4.18
N PRO A 4 -22.53 6.00 -2.86
CA PRO A 4 -23.85 6.38 -2.33
C PRO A 4 -24.19 7.85 -2.57
N ILE A 5 -23.26 8.63 -3.11
CA ILE A 5 -23.43 10.08 -3.29
C ILE A 5 -24.57 10.38 -4.26
N GLU A 6 -24.48 9.89 -5.49
CA GLU A 6 -25.47 10.16 -6.53
C GLU A 6 -26.87 9.64 -6.16
N PRO A 7 -27.06 8.38 -5.72
CA PRO A 7 -28.36 7.89 -5.31
C PRO A 7 -29.02 8.72 -4.21
N TYR A 8 -28.24 9.15 -3.21
CA TYR A 8 -28.78 9.93 -2.08
C TYR A 8 -29.38 11.27 -2.51
N PHE A 9 -28.61 12.08 -3.26
CA PHE A 9 -29.07 13.39 -3.70
C PHE A 9 -30.18 13.30 -4.77
N ARG A 10 -30.11 12.26 -5.63
CA ARG A 10 -31.16 12.00 -6.62
C ARG A 10 -32.49 11.64 -5.95
N GLU A 11 -32.47 10.80 -4.91
CA GLU A 11 -33.69 10.41 -4.15
C GLU A 11 -34.30 11.59 -3.43
N LYS A 12 -33.51 12.50 -2.90
CA LYS A 12 -34.00 13.76 -2.29
C LYS A 12 -34.46 14.80 -3.32
N GLY A 13 -34.20 14.59 -4.62
CA GLY A 13 -34.59 15.51 -5.69
C GLY A 13 -33.77 16.81 -5.70
N ILE A 14 -32.66 16.89 -4.98
CA ILE A 14 -31.87 18.10 -4.85
C ILE A 14 -31.06 18.32 -6.12
N THR A 15 -31.24 19.48 -6.76
CA THR A 15 -30.43 19.90 -7.91
C THR A 15 -29.15 20.59 -7.47
N LEU A 16 -28.18 20.71 -8.38
CA LEU A 16 -26.91 21.35 -8.10
C LEU A 16 -27.04 22.82 -7.68
N GLY A 17 -28.05 23.53 -8.20
CA GLY A 17 -28.29 24.94 -7.89
C GLY A 17 -29.01 25.16 -6.55
N GLU A 18 -29.63 24.13 -5.99
CA GLU A 18 -30.37 24.14 -4.73
C GLU A 18 -29.62 23.51 -3.58
N LEU A 19 -28.41 22.97 -3.85
CA LEU A 19 -27.61 22.24 -2.88
C LEU A 19 -27.06 23.20 -1.82
N GLU A 20 -27.51 23.02 -0.59
CA GLU A 20 -27.09 23.79 0.60
C GLU A 20 -26.06 23.00 1.44
N PRO A 21 -25.29 23.67 2.32
CA PRO A 21 -24.36 23.02 3.24
C PRO A 21 -25.03 21.95 4.11
N GLU A 22 -26.24 22.19 4.60
CA GLU A 22 -27.03 21.26 5.42
C GLU A 22 -27.32 19.94 4.69
N ASP A 23 -27.60 19.98 3.40
CA ASP A 23 -27.87 18.76 2.62
C ASP A 23 -26.64 17.84 2.57
N ILE A 24 -25.46 18.44 2.51
CA ILE A 24 -24.18 17.71 2.51
C ILE A 24 -23.89 17.18 3.92
N GLN A 25 -24.20 17.96 4.95
CA GLN A 25 -24.01 17.53 6.35
C GLN A 25 -24.95 16.36 6.67
N ASP A 26 -26.23 16.44 6.33
CA ASP A 26 -27.21 15.36 6.45
C ASP A 26 -26.71 14.07 5.76
N PHE A 27 -26.14 14.21 4.56
CA PHE A 27 -25.54 13.06 3.87
C PHE A 27 -24.43 12.43 4.70
N TYR A 28 -23.57 13.24 5.34
CA TYR A 28 -22.48 12.68 6.18
C TYR A 28 -23.05 11.98 7.38
N ASP A 29 -24.05 12.53 8.05
CA ASP A 29 -24.65 11.94 9.25
C ASP A 29 -25.28 10.58 8.94
N VAL A 30 -26.05 10.50 7.85
CA VAL A 30 -26.60 9.22 7.36
C VAL A 30 -25.51 8.21 7.00
N GLN A 31 -24.39 8.66 6.41
CA GLN A 31 -23.31 7.75 6.08
C GLN A 31 -22.50 7.30 7.31
N LEU A 32 -22.34 8.15 8.33
CA LEU A 32 -21.60 7.81 9.56
C LEU A 32 -22.27 6.67 10.34
N GLU A 33 -23.58 6.47 10.21
CA GLU A 33 -24.27 5.31 10.77
C GLU A 33 -23.87 3.97 10.11
N ARG A 34 -23.40 4.02 8.85
CA ARG A 34 -23.16 2.82 8.00
C ARG A 34 -21.68 2.55 7.76
N VAL A 35 -20.84 3.59 7.77
CA VAL A 35 -19.41 3.49 7.41
C VAL A 35 -18.55 4.28 8.39
N LYS A 36 -17.25 3.99 8.38
CA LYS A 36 -16.28 4.69 9.24
C LYS A 36 -16.07 6.15 8.80
N PRO A 37 -15.74 7.07 9.72
CA PRO A 37 -15.44 8.47 9.40
C PRO A 37 -14.45 8.65 8.25
N THR A 38 -13.42 7.79 8.16
CA THR A 38 -12.47 7.82 7.04
C THR A 38 -13.12 7.62 5.68
N THR A 39 -14.22 6.86 5.59
CA THR A 39 -14.96 6.68 4.33
C THR A 39 -15.76 7.94 3.99
N VAL A 40 -16.38 8.58 4.98
CA VAL A 40 -17.09 9.85 4.77
C VAL A 40 -16.11 10.96 4.36
N ILE A 41 -14.90 10.99 4.92
CA ILE A 41 -13.82 11.89 4.45
C ILE A 41 -13.50 11.68 2.96
N HIS A 42 -13.54 10.44 2.47
CA HIS A 42 -13.37 10.19 1.03
C HIS A 42 -14.57 10.70 0.21
N TYR A 43 -15.80 10.56 0.71
CA TYR A 43 -16.99 11.16 0.07
C TYR A 43 -16.88 12.68 0.03
N HIS A 44 -16.48 13.33 1.14
CA HIS A 44 -16.19 14.76 1.18
C HIS A 44 -15.20 15.17 0.08
N ALA A 45 -14.09 14.45 -0.08
CA ALA A 45 -13.09 14.77 -1.11
C ALA A 45 -13.67 14.67 -2.54
N ILE A 46 -14.52 13.68 -2.80
CA ILE A 46 -15.18 13.50 -4.11
C ILE A 46 -16.18 14.63 -4.36
N ILE A 47 -17.06 14.92 -3.39
CA ILE A 47 -18.07 15.99 -3.50
C ILE A 47 -17.36 17.34 -3.69
N ARG A 48 -16.31 17.63 -2.89
CA ARG A 48 -15.51 18.85 -3.03
C ARG A 48 -14.91 19.01 -4.42
N LEU A 49 -14.35 17.94 -4.98
CA LEU A 49 -13.79 17.96 -6.34
C LEU A 49 -14.84 18.27 -7.39
N ALA A 50 -16.03 17.64 -7.28
CA ALA A 50 -17.15 17.87 -8.19
C ALA A 50 -17.67 19.31 -8.09
N LEU A 51 -17.89 19.83 -6.88
CA LEU A 51 -18.37 21.18 -6.65
C LEU A 51 -17.35 22.26 -7.04
N CYS A 52 -16.05 22.04 -6.81
CA CYS A 52 -14.99 22.91 -7.32
C CYS A 52 -15.01 22.96 -8.86
N HIS A 53 -15.25 21.82 -9.51
CA HIS A 53 -15.39 21.78 -10.97
C HIS A 53 -16.66 22.53 -11.44
N ALA A 54 -17.78 22.33 -10.76
CA ALA A 54 -19.06 23.03 -11.04
C ALA A 54 -18.90 24.56 -10.92
N ARG A 55 -18.21 25.04 -9.86
CA ARG A 55 -17.90 26.47 -9.69
C ARG A 55 -17.01 26.99 -10.81
N LYS A 56 -15.96 26.24 -11.19
CA LYS A 56 -15.07 26.62 -12.30
C LYS A 56 -15.80 26.71 -13.64
N LYS A 57 -16.86 25.91 -13.84
CA LYS A 57 -17.72 25.94 -15.05
C LYS A 57 -18.83 26.98 -14.97
N GLY A 58 -19.00 27.67 -13.85
CA GLY A 58 -20.04 28.67 -13.66
C GLY A 58 -21.44 28.09 -13.37
N TYR A 59 -21.55 26.80 -13.05
CA TYR A 59 -22.83 26.17 -12.70
C TYR A 59 -23.30 26.60 -11.31
N ILE A 60 -22.37 26.89 -10.39
CA ILE A 60 -22.63 27.46 -9.07
C ILE A 60 -21.70 28.64 -8.82
N LYS A 61 -22.13 29.62 -8.03
CA LYS A 61 -21.33 30.80 -7.67
C LYS A 61 -20.47 30.55 -6.43
N VAL A 62 -21.06 29.90 -5.42
CA VAL A 62 -20.42 29.57 -4.13
C VAL A 62 -20.33 28.05 -4.02
N ASN A 63 -19.35 27.58 -3.31
CA ASN A 63 -19.18 26.13 -3.07
C ASN A 63 -19.73 25.78 -1.68
N PRO A 64 -20.90 25.14 -1.57
CA PRO A 64 -21.54 24.87 -0.27
C PRO A 64 -20.69 23.98 0.65
N ILE A 65 -19.78 23.15 0.11
CA ILE A 65 -18.93 22.26 0.94
C ILE A 65 -17.89 23.03 1.77
N ASP A 66 -17.64 24.29 1.45
CA ASP A 66 -16.65 25.10 2.21
C ASP A 66 -17.19 25.47 3.61
N GLU A 67 -18.51 25.35 3.85
CA GLU A 67 -19.19 25.58 5.13
C GLU A 67 -19.59 24.28 5.86
N VAL A 68 -19.20 23.12 5.33
CA VAL A 68 -19.58 21.81 5.89
C VAL A 68 -18.49 21.28 6.83
N ASP A 69 -18.89 20.79 8.00
CA ASP A 69 -17.97 20.19 8.97
C ASP A 69 -17.49 18.81 8.51
N LYS A 70 -16.20 18.72 8.36
CA LYS A 70 -15.56 17.47 7.96
C LYS A 70 -15.41 16.53 9.16
N PRO A 71 -15.83 15.25 9.06
CA PRO A 71 -15.67 14.29 10.14
C PRO A 71 -14.21 14.14 10.60
N GLU A 72 -14.00 14.02 11.89
CA GLU A 72 -12.66 13.78 12.44
C GLU A 72 -12.13 12.39 12.07
N LYS A 73 -10.86 12.34 11.77
CA LYS A 73 -10.17 11.11 11.43
C LYS A 73 -9.84 10.31 12.69
N ASN A 74 -10.40 9.13 12.84
CA ASN A 74 -9.95 8.22 13.89
C ASN A 74 -8.47 7.87 13.72
N HIS A 75 -7.68 8.04 14.78
CA HIS A 75 -6.29 7.61 14.80
C HIS A 75 -6.22 6.08 14.69
N PHE A 76 -5.68 5.61 13.59
CA PHE A 76 -5.46 4.19 13.36
C PHE A 76 -4.05 3.82 13.81
N VAL A 77 -3.94 3.03 14.88
CA VAL A 77 -2.69 2.39 15.26
C VAL A 77 -2.57 1.10 14.45
N GLY A 78 -1.63 1.06 13.52
CA GLY A 78 -1.37 -0.13 12.70
C GLY A 78 -0.92 -1.32 13.56
N LYS A 79 -1.47 -2.50 13.29
CA LYS A 79 -0.94 -3.75 13.86
C LYS A 79 0.26 -4.17 13.02
N PHE A 80 1.40 -4.36 13.65
CA PHE A 80 2.62 -4.84 12.97
C PHE A 80 3.24 -5.98 13.77
N TYR A 81 3.98 -6.84 13.11
CA TYR A 81 4.74 -7.91 13.73
C TYR A 81 6.06 -7.41 14.31
N ASP A 82 6.53 -8.03 15.35
CA ASP A 82 7.92 -7.89 15.78
C ASP A 82 8.86 -8.74 14.89
N SER A 83 10.16 -8.69 15.20
CA SER A 83 11.16 -9.44 14.41
C SER A 83 11.02 -10.96 14.54
N VAL A 84 10.54 -11.45 15.67
CA VAL A 84 10.34 -12.90 15.92
C VAL A 84 9.13 -13.39 15.14
N GLU A 85 8.01 -12.68 15.23
CA GLU A 85 6.78 -12.99 14.50
C GLU A 85 7.03 -12.97 12.98
N LEU A 86 7.75 -11.95 12.47
CA LEU A 86 8.05 -11.84 11.04
C LEU A 86 8.97 -12.99 10.56
N ASN A 87 10.01 -13.33 11.32
CA ASN A 87 10.90 -14.43 10.98
C ASN A 87 10.18 -15.78 11.00
N ASN A 88 9.25 -15.98 11.94
CA ASN A 88 8.42 -17.19 11.97
C ASN A 88 7.51 -17.24 10.75
N LEU A 89 6.92 -16.12 10.36
CA LEU A 89 6.10 -16.04 9.14
C LEU A 89 6.93 -16.39 7.90
N PHE A 90 8.15 -15.86 7.75
CA PHE A 90 9.04 -16.17 6.62
C PHE A 90 9.36 -17.67 6.53
N LYS A 91 9.58 -18.34 7.68
CA LYS A 91 9.83 -19.79 7.71
C LYS A 91 8.64 -20.60 7.23
N VAL A 92 7.44 -20.25 7.72
CA VAL A 92 6.22 -21.05 7.45
C VAL A 92 5.66 -20.78 6.04
N VAL A 93 5.88 -19.58 5.47
CA VAL A 93 5.40 -19.23 4.13
C VAL A 93 6.29 -19.79 3.01
N LYS A 94 7.48 -20.29 3.34
CA LYS A 94 8.43 -20.85 2.38
C LYS A 94 7.78 -21.93 1.51
N ASP A 95 8.12 -21.96 0.24
CA ASP A 95 7.61 -22.89 -0.79
C ASP A 95 6.09 -22.81 -1.04
N THR A 96 5.43 -21.75 -0.54
CA THR A 96 4.03 -21.45 -0.86
C THR A 96 3.91 -20.34 -1.90
N LYS A 97 2.71 -20.17 -2.49
CA LYS A 97 2.43 -19.05 -3.42
C LYS A 97 2.50 -17.68 -2.76
N LEU A 98 2.55 -17.61 -1.42
CA LEU A 98 2.66 -16.36 -0.65
C LEU A 98 4.10 -16.02 -0.27
N GLU A 99 5.07 -16.87 -0.54
CA GLU A 99 6.46 -16.64 -0.16
C GLU A 99 6.99 -15.31 -0.69
N ILE A 100 6.98 -15.10 -2.00
CA ILE A 100 7.45 -13.84 -2.61
C ILE A 100 6.64 -12.63 -2.13
N PRO A 101 5.28 -12.66 -2.13
CA PRO A 101 4.50 -11.58 -1.55
C PRO A 101 4.90 -11.21 -0.12
N VAL A 102 5.07 -12.20 0.74
CA VAL A 102 5.39 -11.97 2.15
C VAL A 102 6.82 -11.49 2.34
N LEU A 103 7.80 -12.05 1.62
CA LEU A 103 9.18 -11.57 1.64
C LEU A 103 9.28 -10.11 1.18
N PHE A 104 8.73 -9.77 0.03
CA PHE A 104 8.82 -8.41 -0.48
C PHE A 104 7.94 -7.41 0.29
N GLY A 105 6.82 -7.86 0.87
CA GLY A 105 5.98 -7.05 1.75
C GLY A 105 6.60 -6.79 3.11
N GLY A 106 7.17 -7.82 3.75
CA GLY A 106 7.70 -7.76 5.11
C GLY A 106 9.15 -7.28 5.18
N PHE A 107 10.02 -7.68 4.25
CA PHE A 107 11.43 -7.29 4.25
C PHE A 107 11.66 -5.95 3.55
N TYR A 108 11.12 -5.76 2.35
CA TYR A 108 11.31 -4.53 1.57
C TYR A 108 10.19 -3.51 1.75
N GLY A 109 9.07 -3.87 2.37
CA GLY A 109 7.95 -2.99 2.56
C GLY A 109 7.23 -2.60 1.24
N LEU A 110 7.28 -3.44 0.20
CA LEU A 110 6.64 -3.16 -1.07
C LEU A 110 5.12 -3.19 -0.95
N ARG A 111 4.46 -2.32 -1.73
CA ARG A 111 3.01 -2.37 -1.87
C ARG A 111 2.58 -3.59 -2.67
N ARG A 112 1.40 -4.14 -2.39
CA ARG A 112 0.84 -5.31 -3.10
C ARG A 112 0.94 -5.20 -4.63
N GLY A 113 0.55 -4.04 -5.20
CA GLY A 113 0.63 -3.82 -6.64
C GLY A 113 2.07 -3.72 -7.17
N GLU A 114 3.03 -3.26 -6.36
CA GLU A 114 4.45 -3.27 -6.70
C GLU A 114 5.00 -4.70 -6.74
N ILE A 115 4.59 -5.55 -5.79
CA ILE A 115 5.02 -6.95 -5.71
C ILE A 115 4.53 -7.73 -6.94
N VAL A 116 3.24 -7.60 -7.28
CA VAL A 116 2.70 -8.26 -8.49
C VAL A 116 3.34 -7.70 -9.76
N GLY A 117 3.74 -6.43 -9.73
CA GLY A 117 4.44 -5.76 -10.82
C GLY A 117 5.94 -6.05 -10.91
N LEU A 118 6.53 -6.90 -10.05
CA LEU A 118 7.95 -7.25 -10.14
C LEU A 118 8.23 -8.00 -11.44
N ARG A 119 9.21 -7.51 -12.22
CA ARG A 119 9.65 -8.08 -13.50
C ARG A 119 11.08 -8.54 -13.41
N TRP A 120 11.43 -9.63 -14.08
CA TRP A 120 12.80 -10.13 -14.15
C TRP A 120 13.77 -9.09 -14.71
N SER A 121 13.34 -8.31 -15.69
CA SER A 121 14.12 -7.22 -16.29
C SER A 121 14.43 -6.06 -15.32
N ALA A 122 13.73 -5.98 -14.16
CA ALA A 122 13.99 -4.97 -13.15
C ALA A 122 15.10 -5.37 -12.15
N PHE A 123 15.64 -6.59 -12.25
CA PHE A 123 16.70 -7.11 -11.35
C PHE A 123 18.04 -7.15 -12.04
N ASP A 124 19.00 -6.46 -11.47
CA ASP A 124 20.41 -6.65 -11.76
C ASP A 124 21.02 -7.62 -10.73
N PHE A 125 21.20 -8.87 -11.19
CA PHE A 125 21.78 -9.93 -10.35
C PHE A 125 23.30 -9.83 -10.24
N THR A 126 23.96 -9.00 -11.04
CA THR A 126 25.41 -8.76 -10.98
C THR A 126 25.68 -7.74 -9.89
N ASP A 127 25.03 -6.59 -9.94
CA ASP A 127 25.21 -5.52 -8.98
C ASP A 127 24.36 -5.69 -7.71
N ASN A 128 23.55 -6.75 -7.64
CA ASN A 128 22.62 -7.02 -6.53
C ASN A 128 21.70 -5.84 -6.23
N ILE A 129 21.05 -5.31 -7.25
CA ILE A 129 20.09 -4.20 -7.14
C ILE A 129 18.81 -4.58 -7.90
N PHE A 130 17.68 -4.09 -7.43
CA PHE A 130 16.43 -4.17 -8.19
C PHE A 130 15.66 -2.85 -8.14
N HIS A 131 14.88 -2.60 -9.20
CA HIS A 131 14.12 -1.38 -9.40
C HIS A 131 12.64 -1.61 -9.17
N VAL A 132 12.03 -0.76 -8.33
CA VAL A 132 10.57 -0.73 -8.13
C VAL A 132 9.99 0.36 -9.04
N ASN A 133 9.73 0.01 -10.29
CA ASN A 133 9.35 0.94 -11.36
C ASN A 133 8.01 0.59 -12.04
N HIS A 134 7.38 -0.52 -11.64
CA HIS A 134 6.16 -1.02 -12.27
C HIS A 134 5.12 -1.42 -11.23
N THR A 135 3.84 -1.35 -11.59
CA THR A 135 2.73 -1.72 -10.70
C THR A 135 1.62 -2.40 -11.46
N VAL A 136 0.99 -3.37 -10.81
CA VAL A 136 -0.23 -4.02 -11.30
C VAL A 136 -1.36 -3.76 -10.31
N THR A 137 -2.50 -3.34 -10.83
CA THR A 137 -3.75 -3.17 -10.09
C THR A 137 -4.90 -3.87 -10.81
N THR A 138 -5.92 -4.26 -10.05
CA THR A 138 -7.12 -4.93 -10.62
C THR A 138 -8.37 -4.20 -10.13
N PRO A 139 -8.65 -2.98 -10.65
CA PRO A 139 -9.91 -2.31 -10.36
C PRO A 139 -11.09 -3.09 -10.97
N ARG A 140 -12.28 -2.90 -10.40
CA ARG A 140 -13.53 -3.35 -11.02
C ARG A 140 -14.11 -2.22 -11.85
N LEU A 141 -14.25 -2.48 -13.15
CA LEU A 141 -14.94 -1.62 -14.11
C LEU A 141 -16.17 -2.39 -14.59
N ASP A 142 -17.34 -1.82 -14.43
CA ASP A 142 -18.64 -2.44 -14.82
C ASP A 142 -18.81 -3.87 -14.27
N GLY A 143 -18.43 -4.06 -13.00
CA GLY A 143 -18.52 -5.35 -12.30
C GLY A 143 -17.42 -6.36 -12.65
N LYS A 144 -16.60 -6.13 -13.66
CA LYS A 144 -15.50 -7.01 -14.09
C LYS A 144 -14.15 -6.52 -13.56
N GLU A 145 -13.30 -7.46 -13.14
CA GLU A 145 -11.90 -7.14 -12.80
C GLU A 145 -11.11 -6.89 -14.09
N VAL A 146 -10.44 -5.76 -14.15
CA VAL A 146 -9.56 -5.38 -15.26
C VAL A 146 -8.14 -5.26 -14.75
N VAL A 147 -7.20 -5.99 -15.38
CA VAL A 147 -5.77 -5.89 -15.04
C VAL A 147 -5.22 -4.62 -15.67
N ILE A 148 -4.68 -3.73 -14.84
CA ILE A 148 -3.97 -2.53 -15.28
C ILE A 148 -2.52 -2.67 -14.83
N ALA A 149 -1.65 -2.97 -15.78
CA ALA A 149 -0.20 -3.04 -15.61
C ALA A 149 0.41 -1.77 -16.21
N LYS A 150 1.12 -0.98 -15.42
CA LYS A 150 1.73 0.27 -15.91
C LYS A 150 3.04 0.59 -15.21
N ASP A 151 3.96 1.17 -15.96
CA ASP A 151 5.15 1.77 -15.39
C ASP A 151 4.77 3.02 -14.59
N ARG A 152 5.45 3.25 -13.48
CA ARG A 152 5.25 4.45 -12.69
C ARG A 152 5.74 5.66 -13.48
N ALA A 153 4.94 6.71 -13.50
CA ALA A 153 5.38 7.99 -14.03
C ALA A 153 6.63 8.46 -13.28
N LYS A 154 7.56 9.11 -14.01
CA LYS A 154 8.89 9.57 -13.56
C LYS A 154 8.86 10.65 -12.45
N THR A 155 8.04 10.52 -11.42
CA THR A 155 8.23 11.34 -10.21
C THR A 155 9.37 10.73 -9.41
N LYS A 156 10.36 11.54 -9.00
CA LYS A 156 11.58 11.11 -8.29
C LYS A 156 11.31 10.22 -7.06
N SER A 157 10.14 10.33 -6.44
CA SER A 157 9.75 9.54 -5.27
C SER A 157 9.16 8.15 -5.58
N SER A 158 8.76 7.89 -6.82
CA SER A 158 8.12 6.62 -7.19
C SER A 158 9.06 5.59 -7.81
N LEU A 159 10.21 6.02 -8.33
CA LEU A 159 11.26 5.16 -8.84
C LEU A 159 12.32 4.99 -7.75
N ARG A 160 12.49 3.80 -7.25
CA ARG A 160 13.54 3.49 -6.27
C ARG A 160 14.28 2.22 -6.63
N ALA A 161 15.59 2.26 -6.47
CA ALA A 161 16.46 1.10 -6.50
C ALA A 161 16.69 0.63 -5.06
N LEU A 162 16.63 -0.66 -4.84
CA LEU A 162 16.85 -1.29 -3.54
C LEU A 162 17.94 -2.37 -3.68
N PRO A 163 18.80 -2.53 -2.67
CA PRO A 163 19.78 -3.62 -2.67
C PRO A 163 19.05 -4.96 -2.58
N LEU A 164 19.54 -5.95 -3.30
CA LEU A 164 18.99 -7.30 -3.31
C LEU A 164 19.75 -8.17 -2.30
N ASP A 165 19.03 -8.64 -1.28
CA ASP A 165 19.56 -9.56 -0.29
C ASP A 165 20.02 -10.88 -0.94
N PRO A 166 21.19 -11.43 -0.56
CA PRO A 166 21.76 -12.64 -1.17
C PRO A 166 20.84 -13.86 -1.07
N ASN A 167 20.13 -14.06 0.04
CA ASN A 167 19.23 -15.19 0.22
C ASN A 167 17.98 -15.05 -0.65
N ILE A 168 17.44 -13.82 -0.73
CA ILE A 168 16.29 -13.52 -1.61
C ILE A 168 16.72 -13.66 -3.08
N LYS A 169 17.94 -13.23 -3.45
CA LYS A 169 18.50 -13.45 -4.79
C LYS A 169 18.53 -14.93 -5.13
N GLN A 170 19.11 -15.76 -4.27
CA GLN A 170 19.16 -17.20 -4.49
C GLN A 170 17.76 -17.78 -4.71
N ARG A 171 16.80 -17.39 -3.87
CA ARG A 171 15.42 -17.86 -4.00
C ARG A 171 14.75 -17.41 -5.30
N LEU A 172 14.98 -16.18 -5.73
CA LEU A 172 14.49 -15.69 -7.03
C LEU A 172 15.05 -16.48 -8.21
N LEU A 173 16.34 -16.84 -8.18
CA LEU A 173 16.96 -17.66 -9.23
C LEU A 173 16.32 -19.07 -9.29
N GLU A 174 16.01 -19.68 -8.15
CA GLU A 174 15.28 -20.95 -8.08
C GLU A 174 13.88 -20.84 -8.70
N ILE A 175 13.14 -19.76 -8.37
CA ILE A 175 11.81 -19.50 -8.94
C ILE A 175 11.90 -19.28 -10.45
N LYS A 176 12.92 -18.55 -10.92
CA LYS A 176 13.15 -18.33 -12.36
C LYS A 176 13.39 -19.67 -13.09
N ALA A 177 14.22 -20.51 -12.51
CA ALA A 177 14.44 -21.86 -13.05
C ALA A 177 13.16 -22.70 -13.07
N GLN A 178 12.36 -22.63 -12.01
CA GLN A 178 11.08 -23.35 -11.94
C GLN A 178 10.07 -22.86 -13.00
N GLN A 179 10.01 -21.55 -13.24
CA GLN A 179 9.17 -20.99 -14.31
C GLN A 179 9.59 -21.49 -15.69
N GLU A 180 10.88 -21.63 -15.95
CA GLU A 180 11.36 -22.23 -17.21
C GLU A 180 11.00 -23.72 -17.33
N VAL A 181 10.99 -24.48 -16.23
CA VAL A 181 10.51 -25.86 -16.22
C VAL A 181 9.02 -25.92 -16.56
N TYR A 182 8.20 -25.07 -15.95
CA TYR A 182 6.77 -24.99 -16.26
C TYR A 182 6.51 -24.59 -17.70
N ARG A 183 7.25 -23.60 -18.22
CA ARG A 183 7.17 -23.16 -19.61
C ARG A 183 7.44 -24.29 -20.61
N LYS A 184 8.49 -25.11 -20.36
CA LYS A 184 8.81 -26.28 -21.17
C LYS A 184 7.76 -27.36 -21.04
N LYS A 185 7.22 -27.60 -19.84
CA LYS A 185 6.19 -28.62 -19.55
C LYS A 185 4.87 -28.31 -20.22
N PHE A 186 4.37 -27.08 -20.07
CA PHE A 186 3.04 -26.69 -20.53
C PHE A 186 3.01 -26.13 -21.96
N LYS A 187 4.15 -25.80 -22.55
CA LYS A 187 4.32 -25.41 -23.97
C LYS A 187 3.25 -24.39 -24.44
N ARG A 188 2.31 -24.82 -25.28
CA ARG A 188 1.25 -23.96 -25.83
C ARG A 188 0.24 -23.47 -24.81
N SER A 189 0.06 -24.17 -23.71
CA SER A 189 -0.85 -23.78 -22.62
C SER A 189 -0.23 -22.77 -21.67
N TYR A 190 1.08 -22.51 -21.75
CA TYR A 190 1.75 -21.50 -20.94
C TYR A 190 1.52 -20.10 -21.53
N SER A 191 1.04 -19.16 -20.71
CA SER A 191 0.79 -17.78 -21.14
C SER A 191 2.09 -17.09 -21.52
N LYS A 192 2.10 -16.43 -22.70
CA LYS A 192 3.24 -15.65 -23.17
C LYS A 192 3.14 -14.17 -22.82
N GLU A 193 2.02 -13.74 -22.25
CA GLU A 193 1.74 -12.34 -21.94
C GLU A 193 2.60 -11.81 -20.78
N TRP A 194 2.89 -12.67 -19.80
CA TRP A 194 3.53 -12.28 -18.53
C TRP A 194 4.91 -12.91 -18.31
N LEU A 195 5.65 -13.18 -19.39
CA LEU A 195 6.95 -13.89 -19.35
C LEU A 195 8.02 -13.18 -18.52
N ASP A 196 7.96 -11.86 -18.44
CA ASP A 196 8.90 -11.04 -17.65
C ASP A 196 8.48 -10.87 -16.17
N TYR A 197 7.32 -11.44 -15.76
CA TYR A 197 6.82 -11.26 -14.41
C TYR A 197 7.21 -12.40 -13.48
N ILE A 198 7.53 -12.03 -12.23
CA ILE A 198 7.87 -12.98 -11.17
C ILE A 198 6.59 -13.61 -10.60
N MET A 199 5.53 -12.81 -10.45
CA MET A 199 4.27 -13.24 -9.84
C MET A 199 3.31 -13.85 -10.86
N VAL A 200 3.70 -15.01 -11.39
CA VAL A 200 2.85 -15.83 -12.28
C VAL A 200 2.61 -17.21 -11.67
N ASP A 201 1.51 -17.83 -12.07
CA ASP A 201 1.19 -19.23 -11.72
C ASP A 201 1.95 -20.25 -12.60
N GLU A 202 1.69 -21.53 -12.39
CA GLU A 202 2.30 -22.65 -13.12
C GLU A 202 2.03 -22.60 -14.64
N LEU A 203 0.94 -21.94 -15.06
CA LEU A 203 0.57 -21.73 -16.45
C LEU A 203 1.04 -20.36 -17.01
N GLY A 204 1.85 -19.62 -16.26
CA GLY A 204 2.35 -18.31 -16.66
C GLY A 204 1.29 -17.20 -16.61
N LYS A 205 0.17 -17.40 -15.93
CA LYS A 205 -0.86 -16.37 -15.77
C LYS A 205 -0.53 -15.50 -14.56
N LEU A 206 -0.73 -14.20 -14.71
CA LEU A 206 -0.45 -13.24 -13.64
C LEU A 206 -1.31 -13.51 -12.38
N VAL A 207 -0.67 -13.52 -11.22
CA VAL A 207 -1.35 -13.65 -9.93
C VAL A 207 -2.10 -12.35 -9.64
N SER A 208 -3.41 -12.45 -9.37
CA SER A 208 -4.21 -11.26 -9.04
C SER A 208 -3.76 -10.64 -7.71
N PRO A 209 -3.59 -9.30 -7.64
CA PRO A 209 -3.36 -8.62 -6.37
C PRO A 209 -4.42 -8.94 -5.30
N ASN A 210 -5.68 -9.12 -5.69
CA ASN A 210 -6.76 -9.44 -4.75
C ASN A 210 -6.61 -10.84 -4.15
N TYR A 211 -6.10 -11.81 -4.94
CA TYR A 211 -5.79 -13.15 -4.45
C TYR A 211 -4.79 -13.11 -3.29
N ILE A 212 -3.72 -12.29 -3.39
CA ILE A 212 -2.70 -12.18 -2.34
C ILE A 212 -3.33 -11.78 -1.01
N THR A 213 -4.24 -10.80 -1.01
CA THR A 213 -4.88 -10.33 0.22
C THR A 213 -5.72 -11.43 0.87
N THR A 214 -6.59 -12.08 0.08
CA THR A 214 -7.49 -13.11 0.60
C THR A 214 -6.72 -14.37 1.00
N ALA A 215 -5.71 -14.77 0.22
CA ALA A 215 -4.88 -15.93 0.52
C ALA A 215 -4.03 -15.70 1.78
N PHE A 216 -3.52 -14.48 1.99
CA PHE A 216 -2.73 -14.12 3.18
C PHE A 216 -3.57 -14.21 4.45
N GLU A 217 -4.79 -13.67 4.45
CA GLU A 217 -5.69 -13.77 5.62
C GLU A 217 -5.99 -15.23 5.98
N ARG A 218 -6.33 -16.06 5.00
CA ARG A 218 -6.56 -17.50 5.19
C ARG A 218 -5.30 -18.24 5.67
N PHE A 219 -4.13 -17.83 5.16
CA PHE A 219 -2.86 -18.44 5.55
C PHE A 219 -2.54 -18.16 7.03
N LEU A 220 -2.72 -16.90 7.50
CA LEU A 220 -2.52 -16.55 8.89
C LEU A 220 -3.47 -17.33 9.81
N GLU A 221 -4.75 -17.43 9.46
CA GLU A 221 -5.75 -18.17 10.22
C GLU A 221 -5.40 -19.65 10.31
N LYS A 222 -5.10 -20.30 9.17
CA LYS A 222 -4.72 -21.72 9.10
C LYS A 222 -3.51 -22.05 9.95
N ASN A 223 -2.52 -21.19 9.98
CA ASN A 223 -1.26 -21.39 10.68
C ASN A 223 -1.24 -20.74 12.07
N LYS A 224 -2.38 -20.26 12.58
CA LYS A 224 -2.56 -19.68 13.92
C LYS A 224 -1.67 -18.45 14.19
N PHE A 225 -1.35 -17.69 13.14
CA PHE A 225 -0.67 -16.42 13.30
C PHE A 225 -1.64 -15.34 13.78
N ARG A 226 -1.13 -14.33 14.49
CA ARG A 226 -1.86 -13.12 14.85
C ARG A 226 -2.35 -12.42 13.58
N ARG A 227 -3.64 -12.09 13.53
CA ARG A 227 -4.27 -11.47 12.35
C ARG A 227 -3.76 -10.05 12.12
N ILE A 228 -3.13 -9.84 10.95
CA ILE A 228 -2.77 -8.55 10.38
C ILE A 228 -3.25 -8.50 8.93
N ARG A 229 -3.38 -7.30 8.36
CA ARG A 229 -3.65 -7.15 6.92
C ARG A 229 -2.36 -7.33 6.13
N PHE A 230 -2.45 -7.72 4.88
CA PHE A 230 -1.26 -7.82 4.02
C PHE A 230 -0.45 -6.50 3.96
N HIS A 231 -1.13 -5.35 3.93
CA HIS A 231 -0.46 -4.05 3.95
C HIS A 231 0.28 -3.75 5.25
N ASP A 232 -0.11 -4.38 6.35
CA ASP A 232 0.56 -4.21 7.64
C ASP A 232 1.97 -4.83 7.68
N LEU A 233 2.32 -5.72 6.72
CA LEU A 233 3.71 -6.16 6.49
C LEU A 233 4.63 -4.99 6.15
N ARG A 234 4.16 -4.02 5.39
CA ARG A 234 4.89 -2.79 5.10
C ARG A 234 5.06 -1.91 6.36
N HIS A 235 4.05 -1.87 7.23
CA HIS A 235 4.17 -1.22 8.54
C HIS A 235 5.16 -1.96 9.43
N THR A 236 5.18 -3.28 9.38
CA THR A 236 6.19 -4.13 10.05
C THR A 236 7.60 -3.77 9.60
N CYS A 237 7.86 -3.74 8.30
CA CYS A 237 9.15 -3.32 7.75
C CYS A 237 9.59 -1.94 8.26
N ALA A 238 8.70 -0.96 8.18
CA ALA A 238 8.98 0.41 8.61
C ALA A 238 9.27 0.49 10.12
N SER A 239 8.48 -0.21 10.95
CA SER A 239 8.68 -0.25 12.41
C SER A 239 9.99 -0.92 12.81
N LEU A 240 10.36 -2.00 12.11
CA LEU A 240 11.64 -2.67 12.36
C LEU A 240 12.83 -1.79 11.96
N LEU A 241 12.73 -1.09 10.81
CA LEU A 241 13.76 -0.13 10.39
C LEU A 241 13.87 1.04 11.38
N LEU A 242 12.74 1.55 11.89
CA LEU A 242 12.75 2.63 12.86
C LEU A 242 13.36 2.19 14.21
N ASN A 243 12.93 1.04 14.74
CA ASN A 243 13.34 0.60 16.07
C ASN A 243 14.77 0.06 16.12
N LYS A 244 15.17 -0.74 15.13
CA LYS A 244 16.50 -1.37 15.08
C LYS A 244 17.49 -0.66 14.18
N GLY A 245 17.02 0.13 13.22
CA GLY A 245 17.90 0.86 12.32
C GLY A 245 18.52 2.10 12.98
N LYS A 246 17.92 2.66 14.04
CA LYS A 246 18.50 3.80 14.78
C LYS A 246 19.89 3.50 15.32
N GLU A 247 20.12 2.30 15.84
CA GLU A 247 21.43 1.86 16.33
C GLU A 247 22.49 1.82 15.22
N ASN A 248 22.04 1.69 13.97
CA ASN A 248 22.87 1.68 12.76
C ASN A 248 22.80 3.01 11.97
N GLY A 249 22.30 4.09 12.57
CA GLY A 249 22.24 5.41 11.95
C GLY A 249 21.14 5.61 10.91
N VAL A 250 20.15 4.71 10.79
CA VAL A 250 19.04 4.84 9.85
C VAL A 250 18.12 5.98 10.27
N THR A 251 17.90 6.94 9.38
CA THR A 251 17.06 8.09 9.61
C THR A 251 15.62 7.87 9.09
N MET A 252 14.68 8.72 9.54
CA MET A 252 13.31 8.73 9.00
C MET A 252 13.28 9.01 7.49
N LYS A 253 14.25 9.78 6.98
CA LYS A 253 14.39 10.07 5.54
C LYS A 253 14.81 8.82 4.76
N ASP A 254 15.69 7.99 5.33
CA ASP A 254 16.09 6.72 4.72
C ASP A 254 14.91 5.76 4.67
N ILE A 255 14.10 5.68 5.75
CA ILE A 255 12.87 4.88 5.78
C ILE A 255 11.87 5.37 4.74
N GLN A 256 11.68 6.68 4.60
CA GLN A 256 10.83 7.27 3.58
C GLN A 256 11.29 6.87 2.17
N SER A 257 12.59 6.99 1.90
CA SER A 257 13.21 6.62 0.62
C SER A 257 13.06 5.13 0.34
N TRP A 258 13.37 4.29 1.32
CA TRP A 258 13.23 2.83 1.23
C TRP A 258 11.81 2.41 0.86
N LEU A 259 10.84 2.95 1.56
CA LEU A 259 9.43 2.64 1.32
C LEU A 259 8.86 3.33 0.07
N GLY A 260 9.45 4.44 -0.39
CA GLY A 260 8.91 5.26 -1.48
C GLY A 260 7.60 5.94 -1.08
N HIS A 261 7.57 6.60 0.10
CA HIS A 261 6.49 7.49 0.48
C HIS A 261 6.68 8.84 -0.20
N SER A 262 5.64 9.30 -0.92
CA SER A 262 5.66 10.61 -1.59
C SER A 262 5.62 11.77 -0.60
N ASP A 263 5.04 11.55 0.59
CA ASP A 263 4.90 12.53 1.64
C ASP A 263 5.56 12.04 2.95
N PHE A 264 6.44 12.87 3.49
CA PHE A 264 7.10 12.63 4.78
C PHE A 264 6.08 12.54 5.92
N ALA A 265 5.02 13.33 5.89
CA ALA A 265 3.96 13.31 6.88
C ALA A 265 3.31 11.91 7.01
N THR A 266 3.24 11.14 5.92
CA THR A 266 2.75 9.75 5.96
C THR A 266 3.64 8.87 6.83
N THR A 267 4.96 9.02 6.74
CA THR A 267 5.92 8.27 7.57
C THR A 267 5.90 8.80 9.01
N ALA A 268 6.01 10.11 9.20
CA ALA A 268 6.03 10.75 10.50
C ALA A 268 4.76 10.48 11.32
N ASN A 269 3.57 10.71 10.75
CA ASN A 269 2.29 10.51 11.45
C ASN A 269 2.00 9.06 11.79
N THR A 270 2.48 8.11 10.98
CA THR A 270 2.26 6.68 11.24
C THR A 270 3.16 6.17 12.37
N TYR A 271 4.36 6.73 12.53
CA TYR A 271 5.39 6.21 13.43
C TYR A 271 5.83 7.19 14.53
N SER A 272 5.23 8.39 14.64
CA SER A 272 5.57 9.40 15.65
C SER A 272 5.42 8.91 17.09
N HIS A 273 4.49 7.98 17.35
CA HIS A 273 4.30 7.38 18.65
C HIS A 273 5.45 6.44 19.08
N LEU A 274 6.25 5.94 18.12
CA LEU A 274 7.44 5.13 18.38
C LEU A 274 8.67 6.00 18.71
N ASP A 275 8.55 7.32 18.57
CA ASP A 275 9.67 8.28 18.68
C ASP A 275 9.94 8.82 20.09
N ALA A 276 9.23 8.32 21.11
CA ALA A 276 9.46 8.76 22.50
C ALA A 276 10.89 8.50 22.99
N SER A 277 11.53 7.42 22.53
CA SER A 277 12.95 7.12 22.80
C SER A 277 13.93 8.10 22.13
N SER A 278 13.58 8.72 20.99
CA SER A 278 14.39 9.74 20.32
C SER A 278 14.51 11.02 21.14
N LYS A 279 13.47 11.40 21.87
CA LYS A 279 13.50 12.58 22.74
C LYS A 279 14.45 12.39 23.93
N ALA A 280 14.48 11.18 24.49
CA ALA A 280 15.45 10.83 25.55
C ALA A 280 16.90 10.83 25.02
N MET A 281 17.13 10.28 23.81
CA MET A 281 18.45 10.34 23.16
C MET A 281 18.88 11.78 22.83
N SER A 282 17.97 12.61 22.34
CA SER A 282 18.23 14.03 22.08
C SER A 282 18.58 14.79 23.35
N LEU A 283 17.90 14.48 24.46
CA LEU A 283 18.23 15.05 25.78
C LEU A 283 19.63 14.64 26.22
N ASN A 284 19.97 13.35 26.14
CA ASN A 284 21.30 12.85 26.49
C ASN A 284 22.42 13.44 25.61
N THR A 285 22.15 13.64 24.32
CA THR A 285 23.08 14.27 23.39
C THR A 285 23.29 15.76 23.76
N LEU A 286 22.23 16.49 24.06
CA LEU A 286 22.33 17.87 24.51
C LEU A 286 23.03 17.97 25.88
N ALA A 287 22.72 17.10 26.82
CA ALA A 287 23.40 17.04 28.11
C ALA A 287 24.89 16.70 28.02
N GLY A 288 25.29 15.95 26.98
CA GLY A 288 26.72 15.66 26.71
C GLY A 288 27.47 16.78 25.98
N ILE A 289 26.77 17.73 25.36
CA ILE A 289 27.35 18.88 24.64
C ILE A 289 27.35 20.13 25.52
N THR A 290 26.42 20.27 26.44
CA THR A 290 26.25 21.40 27.32
C THR A 290 26.63 21.00 28.74
N ASN A 291 27.74 21.55 29.27
CA ASN A 291 28.09 21.48 30.68
C ASN A 291 27.23 22.50 31.44
N PHE A 292 26.13 22.07 32.04
CA PHE A 292 25.43 22.82 33.07
C PHE A 292 25.86 22.38 34.45
#